data_44a772583f7f80aa97559a3769877456
#
_entry.id   44a772583f7f80aa97559a3769877456
#
_cell.length_a   1.000
_cell.length_b   1.000
_cell.length_c   1.000
_cell.angle_alpha   90.00
_cell.angle_beta   90.00
_cell.angle_gamma   90.00
#
_symmetry.space_group_name_H-M   'P 1'
#
loop_
_entity.id
_entity.type
_entity.pdbx_description
1 polymer ?
#
loop_
_entity_poly.entity_id
_entity_poly.type
_entity_poly.pdbx_seq_one_letter_code
_entity_poly.pdbx_strand_id
1 'polypeptide(L)'
;RGHNVIKDVIFPATNAGNVPATQNYTAGTFDPSAMTLTYHNPSGTKEHSVMLECKSSVLCFQMKGIDKLNSIAVSFKNGKTYTLKTLNAPVLDKSKAAPFYIVVPSQKSDRVDVSFTSASGSMNRSLLSKEFMSGHVHRFAQLEFKADKKYRIMSYNIGQCSQGGNSSTKLIADVTRELKADVAVMNEVRGIPNDANSIAKNLGWEKYYESARLGMGNMITYNPKTLKLIGSPTSLKLNKLESSTVKYNEDRVCLFMEFEDFILLGSHLQKDAFTVHAKKVTDKVKAEYAKKGKPVIFCGDMNTRPYAVELKNFTSEWRVLSRTDQSTFYNPDQPDNLICIDYIFLWKGGPDVNVTKTEVCKSVNCCNITDASDHFPIYVDVTVGNSSLPLLEEDVSLGSYNVVAENYQ
;
A
#
# COMPACT_ATOMS: atom_id res chain seq x y z
N ARG A 1 -6.47 52.18 13.44
CA ARG A 1 -6.86 51.55 12.17
C ARG A 1 -5.62 51.61 11.28
N GLY A 2 -4.74 50.64 11.36
CA GLY A 2 -3.53 50.59 10.54
C GLY A 2 -3.86 50.01 9.19
N HIS A 3 -3.69 50.80 8.16
CA HIS A 3 -3.63 50.34 6.78
C HIS A 3 -2.26 49.68 6.59
N ASN A 4 -2.20 48.36 6.54
CA ASN A 4 -0.99 47.66 6.13
C ASN A 4 -0.84 47.85 4.61
N VAL A 5 -0.02 48.79 4.21
CA VAL A 5 0.40 48.95 2.83
C VAL A 5 1.41 47.82 2.55
N ILE A 6 1.01 46.84 1.74
CA ILE A 6 1.92 45.82 1.23
C ILE A 6 2.73 46.51 0.12
N LYS A 7 3.99 46.85 0.44
CA LYS A 7 4.86 47.64 -0.47
C LYS A 7 5.33 46.91 -1.72
N ASP A 8 5.31 45.56 -1.76
CA ASP A 8 5.84 44.81 -2.90
C ASP A 8 5.00 43.54 -3.18
N VAL A 9 3.83 43.74 -3.80
CA VAL A 9 3.14 42.62 -4.46
C VAL A 9 3.68 42.56 -5.88
N ILE A 10 4.73 41.74 -6.08
CA ILE A 10 5.18 41.40 -7.41
C ILE A 10 4.20 40.40 -7.99
N PHE A 11 3.34 40.86 -8.88
CA PHE A 11 2.52 39.99 -9.71
C PHE A 11 3.44 39.37 -10.76
N PRO A 12 3.60 38.03 -10.81
CA PRO A 12 4.34 37.46 -11.92
C PRO A 12 3.55 37.70 -13.20
N ALA A 13 4.04 38.57 -14.05
CA ALA A 13 3.44 38.94 -15.34
C ALA A 13 3.31 37.74 -16.32
N THR A 14 3.77 36.59 -15.95
CA THR A 14 3.90 35.39 -16.81
C THR A 14 2.89 34.29 -16.55
N ASN A 15 2.12 34.33 -15.46
CA ASN A 15 1.22 33.20 -15.09
C ASN A 15 -0.24 33.46 -15.46
N ALA A 16 -0.58 33.98 -16.59
CA ALA A 16 -1.94 34.10 -17.18
C ALA A 16 -3.12 33.43 -16.36
N GLY A 17 -3.13 33.58 -15.05
CA GLY A 17 -4.13 33.02 -14.13
C GLY A 17 -3.94 31.53 -13.74
N ASN A 18 -2.84 30.91 -14.11
CA ASN A 18 -2.58 29.51 -13.82
C ASN A 18 -1.50 29.30 -12.74
N VAL A 19 -1.76 28.40 -11.80
CA VAL A 19 -0.75 27.95 -10.83
C VAL A 19 0.34 27.18 -11.58
N PRO A 20 1.65 27.52 -11.39
CA PRO A 20 2.74 26.81 -12.06
C PRO A 20 2.84 25.36 -11.54
N ALA A 21 3.07 24.44 -12.48
CA ALA A 21 3.22 23.02 -12.14
C ALA A 21 4.46 22.73 -11.28
N THR A 22 5.48 23.60 -11.33
CA THR A 22 6.70 23.49 -10.52
C THR A 22 6.89 24.75 -9.70
N GLN A 23 7.17 24.58 -8.40
CA GLN A 23 7.36 25.63 -7.41
C GLN A 23 8.63 25.36 -6.62
N ASN A 24 9.19 26.39 -5.99
CA ASN A 24 10.40 26.28 -5.19
C ASN A 24 10.08 26.44 -3.70
N TYR A 25 10.82 25.71 -2.86
CA TYR A 25 10.70 25.86 -1.41
C TYR A 25 11.14 27.25 -0.97
N THR A 26 10.29 27.89 -0.16
CA THR A 26 10.54 29.15 0.52
C THR A 26 10.32 28.94 2.02
N ALA A 27 11.31 29.31 2.84
CA ALA A 27 11.24 29.07 4.27
C ALA A 27 10.07 29.81 4.92
N GLY A 28 9.21 29.07 5.62
CA GLY A 28 8.07 29.61 6.36
C GLY A 28 6.90 30.08 5.54
N THR A 29 6.94 29.97 4.21
CA THR A 29 5.86 30.42 3.30
C THR A 29 5.85 29.60 2.01
N PHE A 30 4.91 29.91 1.11
CA PHE A 30 4.85 29.36 -0.25
C PHE A 30 5.74 30.14 -1.24
N ASP A 31 5.96 29.57 -2.43
CA ASP A 31 6.63 30.26 -3.54
C ASP A 31 5.76 31.46 -3.98
N PRO A 32 6.25 32.71 -3.81
CA PRO A 32 5.44 33.90 -4.15
C PRO A 32 5.01 33.93 -5.62
N SER A 33 5.82 33.33 -6.52
CA SER A 33 5.52 33.27 -7.95
C SER A 33 4.38 32.32 -8.29
N ALA A 34 3.95 31.47 -7.35
CA ALA A 34 2.90 30.49 -7.56
C ALA A 34 1.49 31.01 -7.24
N MET A 35 1.36 32.08 -6.45
CA MET A 35 0.07 32.66 -6.10
C MET A 35 -0.59 33.32 -7.31
N THR A 36 -1.84 32.95 -7.58
CA THR A 36 -2.62 33.50 -8.67
C THR A 36 -3.67 34.49 -8.13
N LEU A 37 -3.53 35.75 -8.48
CA LEU A 37 -4.47 36.81 -8.18
C LEU A 37 -5.06 37.31 -9.49
N THR A 38 -6.36 37.53 -9.54
CA THR A 38 -7.06 38.05 -10.72
C THR A 38 -7.86 39.30 -10.36
N TYR A 39 -7.92 40.20 -11.31
CA TYR A 39 -8.81 41.36 -11.28
C TYR A 39 -9.76 41.27 -12.45
N HIS A 40 -11.02 41.58 -12.20
CA HIS A 40 -12.05 41.65 -13.22
C HIS A 40 -12.76 43.00 -13.09
N ASN A 41 -12.66 43.86 -14.13
CA ASN A 41 -13.38 45.07 -14.23
C ASN A 41 -14.46 44.98 -15.32
N PRO A 42 -15.68 44.54 -14.99
CA PRO A 42 -16.75 44.36 -15.98
C PRO A 42 -17.31 45.68 -16.51
N SER A 43 -17.10 46.79 -15.80
CA SER A 43 -17.66 48.08 -16.18
C SER A 43 -16.75 48.92 -17.07
N GLY A 44 -15.45 48.55 -17.19
CA GLY A 44 -14.47 49.36 -17.93
C GLY A 44 -14.21 50.75 -17.38
N THR A 45 -14.74 51.06 -16.17
CA THR A 45 -14.57 52.36 -15.52
C THR A 45 -13.21 52.45 -14.83
N LYS A 46 -12.63 53.69 -14.72
CA LYS A 46 -11.43 53.88 -13.92
C LYS A 46 -11.77 53.74 -12.44
N GLU A 47 -11.28 52.73 -11.81
CA GLU A 47 -11.45 52.49 -10.37
C GLU A 47 -10.20 52.95 -9.62
N HIS A 48 -10.43 53.64 -8.48
CA HIS A 48 -9.35 54.11 -7.61
C HIS A 48 -8.91 53.01 -6.62
N SER A 49 -9.64 51.90 -6.56
CA SER A 49 -9.30 50.71 -5.75
C SER A 49 -9.64 49.45 -6.52
N VAL A 50 -8.76 48.44 -6.43
CA VAL A 50 -8.92 47.14 -7.10
C VAL A 50 -8.99 46.10 -6.04
N MET A 51 -10.03 45.28 -6.11
CA MET A 51 -10.11 44.07 -5.29
C MET A 51 -9.50 42.89 -6.09
N LEU A 52 -8.45 42.30 -5.56
CA LEU A 52 -7.81 41.11 -6.14
C LEU A 52 -8.45 39.84 -5.57
N GLU A 53 -8.90 39.00 -6.48
CA GLU A 53 -9.39 37.67 -6.09
C GLU A 53 -8.30 36.63 -6.20
N CYS A 54 -8.07 35.90 -5.12
CA CYS A 54 -7.21 34.76 -5.15
C CYS A 54 -7.93 33.57 -5.81
N LYS A 55 -7.33 32.92 -6.81
CA LYS A 55 -7.89 31.75 -7.50
C LYS A 55 -7.17 30.45 -7.14
N SER A 56 -6.36 30.48 -6.10
CA SER A 56 -5.55 29.36 -5.64
C SER A 56 -5.77 29.09 -4.15
N SER A 57 -5.38 27.89 -3.75
CA SER A 57 -5.31 27.42 -2.36
C SER A 57 -3.86 27.10 -2.02
N VAL A 58 -3.53 27.12 -0.75
CA VAL A 58 -2.22 26.71 -0.24
C VAL A 58 -2.38 25.44 0.62
N LEU A 59 -1.60 24.40 0.33
CA LEU A 59 -1.49 23.22 1.17
C LEU A 59 -0.25 23.35 2.05
N CYS A 60 -0.40 23.12 3.34
CA CYS A 60 0.68 23.17 4.31
C CYS A 60 0.87 21.82 4.96
N PHE A 61 2.01 21.15 4.67
CA PHE A 61 2.39 19.88 5.25
C PHE A 61 3.40 20.09 6.37
N GLN A 62 3.07 19.63 7.58
CA GLN A 62 3.93 19.72 8.76
C GLN A 62 4.78 18.43 8.84
N MET A 63 6.04 18.47 8.40
CA MET A 63 6.87 17.28 8.23
C MET A 63 7.91 17.12 9.33
N LYS A 64 8.01 15.91 9.88
CA LYS A 64 9.06 15.45 10.81
C LYS A 64 9.86 14.31 10.17
N GLY A 65 11.03 14.01 10.67
CA GLY A 65 11.84 12.86 10.23
C GLY A 65 13.34 13.10 10.40
N ILE A 66 14.12 12.35 9.64
CA ILE A 66 15.58 12.45 9.60
C ILE A 66 16.11 12.65 8.17
N ASP A 67 15.22 12.63 7.19
CA ASP A 67 15.57 12.74 5.79
C ASP A 67 15.55 14.19 5.32
N LYS A 68 16.25 14.45 4.23
CA LYS A 68 16.09 15.66 3.44
C LYS A 68 15.12 15.37 2.30
N LEU A 69 14.02 16.09 2.26
CA LEU A 69 13.08 15.96 1.14
C LEU A 69 13.68 16.57 -0.12
N ASN A 70 13.50 15.90 -1.26
CA ASN A 70 13.87 16.39 -2.59
C ASN A 70 12.69 17.08 -3.27
N SER A 71 11.47 16.55 -3.04
CA SER A 71 10.23 17.13 -3.60
C SER A 71 8.98 16.68 -2.84
N ILE A 72 7.92 17.50 -2.99
CA ILE A 72 6.55 17.14 -2.63
C ILE A 72 5.70 17.33 -3.89
N ALA A 73 5.01 16.28 -4.34
CA ALA A 73 4.14 16.32 -5.51
C ALA A 73 2.69 16.08 -5.09
N VAL A 74 1.79 16.93 -5.55
CA VAL A 74 0.34 16.86 -5.31
C VAL A 74 -0.34 16.59 -6.64
N SER A 75 -0.96 15.42 -6.78
CA SER A 75 -1.61 14.95 -8.00
C SER A 75 -3.13 14.88 -7.80
N PHE A 76 -3.88 15.46 -8.71
CA PHE A 76 -5.32 15.44 -8.72
C PHE A 76 -5.86 14.38 -9.69
N LYS A 77 -7.07 13.91 -9.45
CA LYS A 77 -7.75 12.91 -10.31
C LYS A 77 -7.85 13.32 -11.78
N ASN A 78 -7.84 14.61 -12.09
CA ASN A 78 -7.85 15.16 -13.46
C ASN A 78 -6.50 15.03 -14.19
N GLY A 79 -5.50 14.35 -13.59
CA GLY A 79 -4.17 14.15 -14.14
C GLY A 79 -3.19 15.30 -13.94
N LYS A 80 -3.59 16.42 -13.36
CA LYS A 80 -2.69 17.55 -13.07
C LYS A 80 -1.88 17.26 -11.80
N THR A 81 -0.58 17.54 -11.88
CA THR A 81 0.37 17.40 -10.76
C THR A 81 1.10 18.72 -10.54
N TYR A 82 1.20 19.13 -9.28
CA TYR A 82 1.95 20.28 -8.82
C TYR A 82 3.09 19.79 -7.95
N THR A 83 4.31 20.28 -8.20
CA THR A 83 5.53 19.80 -7.53
C THR A 83 6.26 20.94 -6.86
N LEU A 84 6.46 20.83 -5.55
CA LEU A 84 7.35 21.67 -4.78
C LEU A 84 8.76 21.06 -4.79
N LYS A 85 9.74 21.74 -5.36
CA LYS A 85 11.16 21.36 -5.26
C LYS A 85 11.70 21.82 -3.90
N THR A 86 12.23 20.88 -3.12
CA THR A 86 12.64 21.11 -1.73
C THR A 86 14.16 21.01 -1.52
N LEU A 87 14.95 21.12 -2.61
CA LEU A 87 16.41 20.95 -2.56
C LEU A 87 17.12 21.92 -1.59
N ASN A 88 16.55 23.13 -1.41
CA ASN A 88 17.07 24.13 -0.48
C ASN A 88 16.40 24.06 0.92
N ALA A 89 15.50 23.12 1.15
CA ALA A 89 14.90 22.93 2.46
C ALA A 89 15.90 22.31 3.45
N PRO A 90 15.71 22.52 4.76
CA PRO A 90 16.51 21.87 5.78
C PRO A 90 16.26 20.35 5.81
N VAL A 91 17.18 19.61 6.42
CA VAL A 91 16.93 18.22 6.84
C VAL A 91 15.81 18.22 7.87
N LEU A 92 14.91 17.26 7.80
CA LEU A 92 13.81 17.12 8.75
C LEU A 92 14.35 16.81 10.17
N ASP A 93 13.62 17.26 11.18
CA ASP A 93 13.90 17.02 12.59
C ASP A 93 12.81 16.11 13.17
N LYS A 94 13.19 15.10 13.97
CA LYS A 94 12.24 14.20 14.65
C LYS A 94 11.43 14.91 15.73
N SER A 95 12.01 15.91 16.37
CA SER A 95 11.40 16.61 17.49
C SER A 95 10.51 17.78 17.07
N LYS A 96 10.83 18.41 15.92
CA LYS A 96 10.21 19.65 15.46
C LYS A 96 9.72 19.52 14.01
N ALA A 97 8.42 19.73 13.80
CA ALA A 97 7.87 19.74 12.45
C ALA A 97 8.31 20.98 11.67
N ALA A 98 8.68 20.78 10.40
CA ALA A 98 8.95 21.83 9.45
C ALA A 98 7.76 22.00 8.49
N PRO A 99 7.26 23.22 8.26
CA PRO A 99 6.16 23.45 7.31
C PRO A 99 6.68 23.51 5.87
N PHE A 100 5.92 22.86 4.98
CA PHE A 100 6.13 22.90 3.53
C PHE A 100 4.84 23.37 2.87
N TYR A 101 4.92 24.43 2.09
CA TYR A 101 3.77 25.07 1.46
C TYR A 101 3.81 24.85 -0.05
N ILE A 102 2.70 24.40 -0.61
CA ILE A 102 2.52 24.27 -2.06
C ILE A 102 1.21 24.91 -2.48
N VAL A 103 1.26 25.75 -3.51
CA VAL A 103 0.08 26.37 -4.09
C VAL A 103 -0.56 25.43 -5.10
N VAL A 104 -1.88 25.30 -5.03
CA VAL A 104 -2.70 24.51 -5.97
C VAL A 104 -3.89 25.33 -6.43
N PRO A 105 -4.49 25.06 -7.59
CA PRO A 105 -5.75 25.69 -7.97
C PRO A 105 -6.85 25.37 -6.96
N SER A 106 -7.75 26.32 -6.74
CA SER A 106 -8.97 26.10 -5.97
C SER A 106 -9.86 25.15 -6.76
N GLN A 107 -10.18 24.01 -6.19
CA GLN A 107 -11.03 23.01 -6.80
C GLN A 107 -11.54 21.97 -5.79
N LYS A 108 -12.64 21.32 -6.14
CA LYS A 108 -13.08 20.10 -5.47
C LYS A 108 -12.46 18.88 -6.16
N SER A 109 -11.98 17.94 -5.38
CA SER A 109 -11.44 16.69 -5.90
C SER A 109 -11.91 15.52 -5.06
N ASP A 110 -12.33 14.43 -5.74
CA ASP A 110 -12.71 13.17 -5.07
C ASP A 110 -11.51 12.45 -4.48
N ARG A 111 -10.32 12.71 -5.04
CA ARG A 111 -9.05 12.13 -4.57
C ARG A 111 -7.89 13.06 -4.93
N VAL A 112 -6.99 13.20 -3.97
CA VAL A 112 -5.70 13.87 -4.14
C VAL A 112 -4.62 12.94 -3.62
N ASP A 113 -3.61 12.67 -4.44
CA ASP A 113 -2.45 11.87 -4.07
C ASP A 113 -1.26 12.80 -3.83
N VAL A 114 -0.56 12.59 -2.71
CA VAL A 114 0.62 13.37 -2.35
C VAL A 114 1.81 12.44 -2.19
N SER A 115 2.89 12.73 -2.91
CA SER A 115 4.15 12.01 -2.83
C SER A 115 5.24 12.90 -2.25
N PHE A 116 5.82 12.48 -1.15
CA PHE A 116 7.00 13.08 -0.52
C PHE A 116 8.21 12.23 -0.91
N THR A 117 9.23 12.83 -1.51
CA THR A 117 10.39 12.08 -2.03
C THR A 117 11.68 12.56 -1.37
N SER A 118 12.53 11.62 -0.96
CA SER A 118 13.88 11.83 -0.46
C SER A 118 14.88 10.89 -1.15
N ALA A 119 16.13 10.92 -0.75
CA ALA A 119 17.13 9.95 -1.21
C ALA A 119 16.85 8.53 -0.71
N SER A 120 16.16 8.36 0.42
CA SER A 120 15.80 7.05 0.99
C SER A 120 14.56 6.41 0.32
N GLY A 121 13.81 7.17 -0.51
CA GLY A 121 12.62 6.70 -1.20
C GLY A 121 11.48 7.70 -1.17
N SER A 122 10.26 7.20 -1.42
CA SER A 122 9.04 8.01 -1.44
C SER A 122 8.05 7.55 -0.39
N MET A 123 7.34 8.52 0.20
CA MET A 123 6.19 8.31 1.06
C MET A 123 4.95 8.84 0.34
N ASN A 124 3.99 7.95 0.07
CA ASN A 124 2.78 8.28 -0.69
C ASN A 124 1.56 8.29 0.22
N ARG A 125 0.73 9.34 0.11
CA ARG A 125 -0.48 9.53 0.91
C ARG A 125 -1.62 9.98 0.00
N SER A 126 -2.84 9.65 0.40
CA SER A 126 -4.05 10.05 -0.33
C SER A 126 -5.03 10.77 0.60
N LEU A 127 -5.74 11.74 0.04
CA LEU A 127 -6.86 12.40 0.67
C LEU A 127 -8.10 12.15 -0.19
N LEU A 128 -9.18 11.67 0.42
CA LEU A 128 -10.44 11.43 -0.27
C LEU A 128 -11.37 12.62 -0.10
N SER A 129 -12.02 13.02 -1.19
CA SER A 129 -13.09 14.01 -1.26
C SER A 129 -12.82 15.30 -0.46
N LYS A 130 -12.00 16.19 -1.02
CA LYS A 130 -11.72 17.49 -0.41
C LYS A 130 -11.98 18.62 -1.41
N GLU A 131 -12.53 19.72 -0.90
CA GLU A 131 -12.59 20.99 -1.58
C GLU A 131 -11.46 21.90 -1.08
N PHE A 132 -10.69 22.42 -2.00
CA PHE A 132 -9.62 23.39 -1.75
C PHE A 132 -10.16 24.78 -2.09
N MET A 133 -10.51 25.54 -1.05
CA MET A 133 -11.15 26.83 -1.18
C MET A 133 -10.15 27.90 -1.60
N SER A 134 -10.62 28.81 -2.42
CA SER A 134 -9.86 29.97 -2.89
C SER A 134 -9.44 30.87 -1.72
N GLY A 135 -8.15 31.27 -1.70
CA GLY A 135 -7.61 32.14 -0.66
C GLY A 135 -7.48 31.48 0.72
N HIS A 136 -7.46 30.15 0.79
CA HIS A 136 -7.30 29.40 2.04
C HIS A 136 -5.97 28.66 2.13
N VAL A 137 -5.45 28.54 3.36
CA VAL A 137 -4.36 27.62 3.71
C VAL A 137 -4.96 26.39 4.38
N HIS A 138 -4.82 25.25 3.75
CA HIS A 138 -5.23 23.95 4.28
C HIS A 138 -4.02 23.31 4.97
N ARG A 139 -3.99 23.35 6.30
CA ARG A 139 -2.91 22.79 7.11
C ARG A 139 -3.23 21.37 7.53
N PHE A 140 -2.35 20.43 7.18
CA PHE A 140 -2.45 19.03 7.58
C PHE A 140 -1.74 18.79 8.92
N ALA A 141 -2.24 17.81 9.69
CA ALA A 141 -1.61 17.37 10.91
C ALA A 141 -0.18 16.84 10.65
N GLN A 142 0.62 16.77 11.69
CA GLN A 142 2.03 16.40 11.58
C GLN A 142 2.20 15.01 10.98
N LEU A 143 3.10 14.91 10.00
CA LEU A 143 3.51 13.69 9.33
C LEU A 143 4.98 13.38 9.63
N GLU A 144 5.26 12.16 10.07
CA GLU A 144 6.64 11.66 10.10
C GLU A 144 6.96 11.04 8.75
N PHE A 145 8.01 11.57 8.08
CA PHE A 145 8.48 10.97 6.82
C PHE A 145 9.12 9.61 7.10
N LYS A 146 8.57 8.59 6.48
CA LYS A 146 9.12 7.24 6.36
C LYS A 146 8.86 6.78 4.94
N ALA A 147 9.91 6.46 4.20
CA ALA A 147 9.77 5.94 2.85
C ALA A 147 8.92 4.66 2.87
N ASP A 148 7.96 4.57 1.96
CA ASP A 148 7.13 3.39 1.82
C ASP A 148 8.01 2.22 1.35
N LYS A 149 7.83 1.07 1.96
CA LYS A 149 8.57 -0.13 1.61
C LYS A 149 7.77 -0.97 0.62
N LYS A 150 8.47 -1.58 -0.31
CA LYS A 150 7.89 -2.47 -1.33
C LYS A 150 8.28 -3.91 -1.03
N TYR A 151 7.30 -4.79 -1.11
CA TYR A 151 7.49 -6.22 -0.89
C TYR A 151 6.80 -7.04 -1.96
N ARG A 152 7.44 -8.14 -2.38
CA ARG A 152 6.80 -9.21 -3.13
C ARG A 152 6.40 -10.32 -2.18
N ILE A 153 5.09 -10.52 -2.03
CA ILE A 153 4.49 -11.55 -1.20
C ILE A 153 3.98 -12.65 -2.12
N MET A 154 4.45 -13.87 -1.91
CA MET A 154 4.12 -15.03 -2.73
C MET A 154 3.31 -16.06 -1.93
N SER A 155 2.36 -16.72 -2.59
CA SER A 155 1.68 -17.92 -2.12
C SER A 155 1.95 -19.07 -3.10
N TYR A 156 2.32 -20.24 -2.59
CA TYR A 156 2.67 -21.39 -3.40
C TYR A 156 2.35 -22.71 -2.70
N ASN A 157 1.34 -23.43 -3.16
CA ASN A 157 1.18 -24.83 -2.80
C ASN A 157 2.25 -25.62 -3.57
N ILE A 158 3.12 -26.35 -2.85
CA ILE A 158 4.31 -26.99 -3.41
C ILE A 158 4.10 -28.49 -3.73
N GLY A 159 2.85 -28.98 -3.67
CA GLY A 159 2.49 -30.35 -4.05
C GLY A 159 3.39 -31.41 -3.40
N GLN A 160 3.75 -31.23 -2.13
CA GLN A 160 4.64 -32.13 -1.37
C GLN A 160 6.04 -32.30 -2.01
N CYS A 161 6.47 -31.38 -2.86
CA CYS A 161 7.71 -31.48 -3.65
C CYS A 161 7.82 -32.80 -4.46
N SER A 162 6.71 -33.37 -4.91
CA SER A 162 6.67 -34.70 -5.48
C SER A 162 6.20 -34.80 -6.91
N GLN A 163 6.02 -33.68 -7.58
CA GLN A 163 5.58 -33.65 -8.98
C GLN A 163 6.61 -34.27 -9.92
N GLY A 164 6.12 -34.86 -11.03
CA GLY A 164 6.98 -35.53 -12.02
C GLY A 164 7.72 -36.76 -11.48
N GLY A 165 7.32 -37.31 -10.33
CA GLY A 165 7.99 -38.45 -9.69
C GLY A 165 9.30 -38.10 -8.95
N ASN A 166 9.67 -36.84 -8.92
CA ASN A 166 10.88 -36.34 -8.26
C ASN A 166 10.54 -35.44 -7.05
N SER A 167 11.18 -35.72 -5.92
CA SER A 167 11.14 -34.84 -4.77
C SER A 167 12.22 -33.77 -4.93
N SER A 168 11.84 -32.51 -5.10
CA SER A 168 12.81 -31.42 -5.31
C SER A 168 12.52 -30.15 -4.56
N THR A 169 13.04 -30.06 -3.34
CA THR A 169 13.07 -28.81 -2.57
C THR A 169 13.93 -27.74 -3.22
N LYS A 170 14.89 -28.16 -4.07
CA LYS A 170 15.73 -27.22 -4.84
C LYS A 170 14.93 -26.51 -5.92
N LEU A 171 14.10 -27.22 -6.68
CA LEU A 171 13.23 -26.58 -7.71
C LEU A 171 12.31 -25.52 -7.09
N ILE A 172 11.66 -25.83 -5.96
CA ILE A 172 10.82 -24.88 -5.24
C ILE A 172 11.61 -23.64 -4.82
N ALA A 173 12.83 -23.82 -4.32
CA ALA A 173 13.70 -22.70 -3.95
C ALA A 173 14.15 -21.89 -5.17
N ASP A 174 14.46 -22.54 -6.29
CA ASP A 174 14.89 -21.86 -7.52
C ASP A 174 13.74 -21.06 -8.13
N VAL A 175 12.52 -21.59 -8.18
CA VAL A 175 11.30 -20.86 -8.58
C VAL A 175 11.10 -19.63 -7.68
N THR A 176 11.15 -19.81 -6.35
CA THR A 176 10.97 -18.72 -5.39
C THR A 176 12.00 -17.60 -5.59
N ARG A 177 13.26 -17.99 -5.85
CA ARG A 177 14.36 -17.05 -6.08
C ARG A 177 14.21 -16.29 -7.40
N GLU A 178 13.86 -17.01 -8.48
CA GLU A 178 13.64 -16.40 -9.81
C GLU A 178 12.50 -15.36 -9.76
N LEU A 179 11.44 -15.68 -9.03
CA LEU A 179 10.31 -14.77 -8.83
C LEU A 179 10.64 -13.59 -7.90
N LYS A 180 11.86 -13.56 -7.30
CA LYS A 180 12.32 -12.46 -6.44
C LYS A 180 11.36 -12.14 -5.30
N ALA A 181 10.75 -13.16 -4.69
CA ALA A 181 9.91 -12.97 -3.53
C ALA A 181 10.72 -12.45 -2.33
N ASP A 182 10.11 -11.64 -1.47
CA ASP A 182 10.66 -11.28 -0.17
C ASP A 182 10.18 -12.25 0.92
N VAL A 183 8.99 -12.77 0.75
CA VAL A 183 8.38 -13.76 1.62
C VAL A 183 7.47 -14.68 0.81
N ALA A 184 7.44 -15.96 1.20
CA ALA A 184 6.56 -16.96 0.60
C ALA A 184 5.80 -17.73 1.67
N VAL A 185 4.48 -17.83 1.47
CA VAL A 185 3.63 -18.81 2.16
C VAL A 185 3.61 -20.06 1.30
N MET A 186 4.02 -21.19 1.86
CA MET A 186 4.04 -22.47 1.17
C MET A 186 3.10 -23.46 1.86
N ASN A 187 2.25 -24.11 1.06
CA ASN A 187 1.34 -25.15 1.52
C ASN A 187 1.84 -26.53 1.07
N GLU A 188 1.34 -27.58 1.69
CA GLU A 188 1.74 -28.97 1.47
C GLU A 188 3.24 -29.22 1.66
N VAL A 189 3.82 -28.58 2.66
CA VAL A 189 5.21 -28.78 3.04
C VAL A 189 5.32 -30.00 3.92
N ARG A 190 6.17 -30.97 3.56
CA ARG A 190 6.39 -32.15 4.37
C ARG A 190 7.36 -31.88 5.53
N GLY A 191 7.00 -32.38 6.69
CA GLY A 191 7.90 -32.42 7.84
C GLY A 191 8.89 -33.58 7.79
N ILE A 192 8.51 -34.66 7.08
CA ILE A 192 9.34 -35.90 6.88
C ILE A 192 9.19 -36.34 5.41
N PRO A 193 10.26 -36.32 4.59
CA PRO A 193 11.57 -35.68 4.86
C PRO A 193 11.42 -34.20 5.18
N ASN A 194 12.40 -33.58 5.81
CA ASN A 194 12.32 -32.23 6.31
C ASN A 194 12.43 -31.17 5.18
N ASP A 195 11.39 -31.09 4.35
CA ASP A 195 11.36 -30.22 3.18
C ASP A 195 11.43 -28.74 3.58
N ALA A 196 10.79 -28.37 4.70
CA ALA A 196 10.83 -27.00 5.20
C ALA A 196 12.26 -26.50 5.46
N ASN A 197 13.10 -27.31 6.12
CA ASN A 197 14.50 -26.95 6.35
C ASN A 197 15.30 -26.94 5.05
N SER A 198 15.05 -27.89 4.16
CA SER A 198 15.77 -28.00 2.88
C SER A 198 15.49 -26.81 1.98
N ILE A 199 14.22 -26.38 1.84
CA ILE A 199 13.83 -25.22 1.05
C ILE A 199 14.44 -23.93 1.64
N ALA A 200 14.29 -23.71 2.96
CA ALA A 200 14.82 -22.52 3.62
C ALA A 200 16.36 -22.44 3.49
N LYS A 201 17.05 -23.58 3.66
CA LYS A 201 18.51 -23.68 3.45
C LYS A 201 18.90 -23.35 2.01
N ASN A 202 18.19 -23.91 1.02
CA ASN A 202 18.45 -23.62 -0.40
C ASN A 202 18.24 -22.15 -0.75
N LEU A 203 17.27 -21.48 -0.10
CA LEU A 203 17.04 -20.03 -0.27
C LEU A 203 18.04 -19.18 0.50
N GLY A 204 18.64 -19.68 1.58
CA GLY A 204 19.37 -18.87 2.56
C GLY A 204 18.45 -17.98 3.39
N TRP A 205 17.23 -18.44 3.66
CA TRP A 205 16.15 -17.72 4.31
C TRP A 205 15.80 -18.30 5.67
N GLU A 206 15.13 -17.48 6.49
CA GLU A 206 14.50 -17.89 7.73
C GLU A 206 13.10 -18.46 7.45
N LYS A 207 12.57 -19.24 8.41
CA LYS A 207 11.26 -19.85 8.26
C LYS A 207 10.54 -20.08 9.58
N TYR A 208 9.22 -20.22 9.49
CA TYR A 208 8.37 -20.86 10.47
C TYR A 208 7.53 -21.94 9.80
N TYR A 209 7.54 -23.14 10.34
CA TYR A 209 6.81 -24.31 9.84
C TYR A 209 6.00 -24.91 10.97
N GLU A 210 4.76 -25.32 10.69
CA GLU A 210 3.90 -26.05 11.60
C GLU A 210 3.17 -27.16 10.84
N SER A 211 3.18 -28.36 11.41
CA SER A 211 2.46 -29.50 10.85
C SER A 211 0.99 -29.46 11.23
N ALA A 212 0.14 -29.65 10.26
CA ALA A 212 -1.31 -29.78 10.49
C ALA A 212 -1.70 -31.25 10.71
N ARG A 213 -1.11 -32.15 9.92
CA ARG A 213 -1.47 -33.58 9.89
C ARG A 213 -0.34 -34.40 9.27
N LEU A 214 -0.09 -35.65 9.81
CA LEU A 214 0.80 -36.64 9.22
C LEU A 214 2.15 -36.08 8.69
N GLY A 215 2.72 -35.11 9.38
CA GLY A 215 3.95 -34.48 8.96
C GLY A 215 3.82 -33.51 7.80
N MET A 216 2.61 -33.20 7.35
CA MET A 216 2.32 -32.21 6.31
C MET A 216 1.74 -30.94 6.94
N GLY A 217 2.21 -29.78 6.52
CA GLY A 217 1.81 -28.52 7.08
C GLY A 217 2.01 -27.33 6.16
N ASN A 218 2.11 -26.18 6.78
CA ASN A 218 2.37 -24.91 6.12
C ASN A 218 3.69 -24.32 6.57
N MET A 219 4.30 -23.53 5.72
CA MET A 219 5.52 -22.79 6.01
C MET A 219 5.38 -21.33 5.56
N ILE A 220 5.86 -20.41 6.36
CA ILE A 220 6.19 -19.06 5.93
C ILE A 220 7.72 -18.97 5.94
N THR A 221 8.31 -18.69 4.78
CA THR A 221 9.76 -18.47 4.65
C THR A 221 10.01 -17.07 4.10
N TYR A 222 11.04 -16.38 4.60
CA TYR A 222 11.29 -15.00 4.27
C TYR A 222 12.77 -14.66 4.18
N ASN A 223 13.09 -13.66 3.39
CA ASN A 223 14.44 -13.14 3.25
C ASN A 223 14.77 -12.20 4.42
N PRO A 224 15.68 -12.58 5.35
CA PRO A 224 16.02 -11.75 6.51
C PRO A 224 16.77 -10.47 6.15
N LYS A 225 17.23 -10.32 4.90
CA LYS A 225 17.86 -9.09 4.41
C LYS A 225 16.85 -8.00 4.06
N THR A 226 15.62 -8.39 3.72
CA THR A 226 14.56 -7.46 3.31
C THR A 226 13.46 -7.32 4.35
N LEU A 227 13.26 -8.34 5.19
CA LEU A 227 12.21 -8.39 6.19
C LEU A 227 12.76 -8.64 7.58
N LYS A 228 12.24 -7.88 8.55
CA LYS A 228 12.56 -8.04 9.97
C LYS A 228 11.34 -8.60 10.71
N LEU A 229 11.52 -9.79 11.28
CA LEU A 229 10.52 -10.41 12.14
C LEU A 229 10.42 -9.67 13.49
N ILE A 230 9.19 -9.52 13.99
CA ILE A 230 8.88 -8.93 15.29
C ILE A 230 8.27 -10.00 16.19
N GLY A 231 8.90 -10.24 17.33
CA GLY A 231 8.45 -11.25 18.28
C GLY A 231 8.59 -12.68 17.75
N SER A 232 7.82 -13.60 18.29
CA SER A 232 7.82 -15.02 17.91
C SER A 232 6.62 -15.34 17.02
N PRO A 233 6.79 -16.15 15.98
CA PRO A 233 5.68 -16.68 15.19
C PRO A 233 4.71 -17.49 16.06
N THR A 234 3.44 -17.51 15.66
CA THR A 234 2.40 -18.31 16.32
C THR A 234 1.58 -19.09 15.31
N SER A 235 0.82 -20.07 15.78
CA SER A 235 -0.11 -20.83 14.94
C SER A 235 -1.50 -20.92 15.57
N LEU A 236 -2.49 -21.22 14.73
CA LEU A 236 -3.87 -21.51 15.11
C LEU A 236 -4.24 -22.87 14.52
N LYS A 237 -4.56 -23.84 15.39
CA LYS A 237 -5.12 -25.10 14.94
C LYS A 237 -6.55 -24.91 14.44
N LEU A 238 -6.81 -25.43 13.26
CA LEU A 238 -8.09 -25.44 12.59
C LEU A 238 -8.57 -26.90 12.54
N ASN A 239 -9.21 -27.33 13.62
CA ASN A 239 -9.63 -28.71 13.78
C ASN A 239 -10.63 -29.11 12.70
N LYS A 240 -10.56 -30.37 12.28
CA LYS A 240 -11.57 -30.98 11.43
C LYS A 240 -12.98 -30.78 12.00
N LEU A 241 -13.98 -30.80 11.15
CA LEU A 241 -15.37 -30.73 11.57
C LEU A 241 -15.77 -32.04 12.27
N GLU A 242 -16.63 -31.95 13.28
CA GLU A 242 -17.14 -33.11 14.00
C GLU A 242 -18.09 -33.98 13.13
N SER A 243 -18.64 -33.37 12.07
CA SER A 243 -19.51 -34.09 11.12
C SER A 243 -18.72 -35.02 10.22
N SER A 244 -19.03 -36.32 10.28
CA SER A 244 -18.38 -37.38 9.50
C SER A 244 -18.81 -37.46 8.02
N THR A 245 -19.69 -36.56 7.55
CA THR A 245 -20.23 -36.62 6.19
C THR A 245 -19.33 -35.95 5.14
N VAL A 246 -18.26 -35.28 5.56
CA VAL A 246 -17.32 -34.55 4.70
C VAL A 246 -16.21 -35.47 4.22
N LYS A 247 -16.04 -35.61 2.90
CA LYS A 247 -15.10 -36.56 2.28
C LYS A 247 -13.63 -36.33 2.69
N TYR A 248 -13.24 -35.05 2.86
CA TYR A 248 -11.88 -34.65 3.23
C TYR A 248 -11.92 -33.79 4.51
N ASN A 249 -12.21 -34.45 5.63
CA ASN A 249 -12.31 -33.77 6.92
C ASN A 249 -10.99 -33.93 7.68
N GLU A 250 -10.14 -32.91 7.60
CA GLU A 250 -8.77 -32.92 8.09
C GLU A 250 -8.48 -31.73 8.98
N ASP A 251 -7.56 -31.94 9.95
CA ASP A 251 -7.01 -30.85 10.70
C ASP A 251 -6.15 -29.97 9.79
N ARG A 252 -6.24 -28.66 9.97
CA ARG A 252 -5.44 -27.65 9.29
C ARG A 252 -4.76 -26.74 10.31
N VAL A 253 -3.85 -25.93 9.86
CA VAL A 253 -3.16 -24.94 10.68
C VAL A 253 -3.05 -23.61 9.93
N CYS A 254 -3.22 -22.50 10.63
CA CYS A 254 -2.90 -21.18 10.12
C CYS A 254 -1.70 -20.62 10.88
N LEU A 255 -0.70 -20.18 10.16
CA LEU A 255 0.53 -19.56 10.68
C LEU A 255 0.36 -18.06 10.75
N PHE A 256 0.99 -17.43 11.75
CA PHE A 256 0.99 -15.98 11.95
C PHE A 256 2.42 -15.52 12.18
N MET A 257 2.89 -14.59 11.35
CA MET A 257 4.19 -13.94 11.50
C MET A 257 4.01 -12.42 11.44
N GLU A 258 4.50 -11.73 12.46
CA GLU A 258 4.51 -10.27 12.48
C GLU A 258 5.86 -9.75 11.99
N PHE A 259 5.87 -9.02 10.89
CA PHE A 259 7.01 -8.26 10.41
C PHE A 259 6.94 -6.81 10.87
N GLU A 260 8.03 -6.07 10.67
CA GLU A 260 8.08 -4.65 11.04
C GLU A 260 6.94 -3.85 10.42
N ASP A 261 6.58 -4.13 9.15
CA ASP A 261 5.67 -3.31 8.36
C ASP A 261 4.29 -3.94 8.10
N PHE A 262 4.14 -5.26 8.26
CA PHE A 262 2.87 -5.98 8.06
C PHE A 262 2.83 -7.28 8.86
N ILE A 263 1.65 -7.88 8.91
CA ILE A 263 1.43 -9.20 9.50
C ILE A 263 1.04 -10.15 8.37
N LEU A 264 1.70 -11.30 8.30
CA LEU A 264 1.45 -12.32 7.30
C LEU A 264 0.87 -13.59 7.92
N LEU A 265 -0.21 -14.07 7.32
CA LEU A 265 -0.86 -15.31 7.65
C LEU A 265 -0.69 -16.29 6.50
N GLY A 266 -0.53 -17.59 6.86
CA GLY A 266 -0.43 -18.66 5.87
C GLY A 266 -1.25 -19.88 6.26
N SER A 267 -2.14 -20.35 5.38
CA SER A 267 -2.91 -21.56 5.62
C SER A 267 -3.26 -22.30 4.34
N HIS A 268 -3.46 -23.60 4.46
CA HIS A 268 -4.11 -24.45 3.48
C HIS A 268 -5.48 -24.82 4.05
N LEU A 269 -6.52 -24.13 3.59
CA LEU A 269 -7.87 -24.39 4.08
C LEU A 269 -8.51 -25.58 3.34
N GLN A 270 -9.58 -26.07 3.91
CA GLN A 270 -10.34 -27.18 3.33
C GLN A 270 -11.68 -26.67 2.81
N LYS A 271 -12.06 -27.07 1.59
CA LYS A 271 -13.27 -26.63 0.92
C LYS A 271 -14.51 -26.71 1.82
N ASP A 272 -14.79 -27.89 2.36
CA ASP A 272 -16.01 -28.14 3.11
C ASP A 272 -16.01 -27.54 4.53
N ALA A 273 -14.84 -27.16 5.04
CA ALA A 273 -14.67 -26.49 6.32
C ALA A 273 -14.32 -25.00 6.16
N PHE A 274 -14.29 -24.46 4.94
CA PHE A 274 -13.80 -23.12 4.64
C PHE A 274 -14.44 -22.06 5.54
N THR A 275 -15.77 -22.01 5.61
CA THR A 275 -16.49 -20.99 6.40
C THR A 275 -16.10 -21.01 7.87
N VAL A 276 -15.98 -22.20 8.48
CA VAL A 276 -15.63 -22.35 9.90
C VAL A 276 -14.18 -21.96 10.14
N HIS A 277 -13.26 -22.45 9.30
CA HIS A 277 -11.84 -22.17 9.44
C HIS A 277 -11.54 -20.69 9.16
N ALA A 278 -12.09 -20.13 8.10
CA ALA A 278 -11.91 -18.71 7.75
C ALA A 278 -12.45 -17.78 8.85
N LYS A 279 -13.59 -18.12 9.46
CA LYS A 279 -14.13 -17.38 10.60
C LYS A 279 -13.17 -17.41 11.80
N LYS A 280 -12.64 -18.59 12.17
CA LYS A 280 -11.66 -18.70 13.28
C LYS A 280 -10.42 -17.85 13.05
N VAL A 281 -9.91 -17.83 11.81
CA VAL A 281 -8.75 -16.98 11.44
C VAL A 281 -9.12 -15.51 11.58
N THR A 282 -10.27 -15.10 11.06
CA THR A 282 -10.75 -13.70 11.14
C THR A 282 -10.95 -13.25 12.57
N ASP A 283 -11.58 -14.09 13.41
CA ASP A 283 -11.79 -13.78 14.83
C ASP A 283 -10.47 -13.58 15.57
N LYS A 284 -9.46 -14.43 15.32
CA LYS A 284 -8.10 -14.26 15.89
C LYS A 284 -7.45 -12.97 15.40
N VAL A 285 -7.60 -12.62 14.13
CA VAL A 285 -7.07 -11.35 13.59
C VAL A 285 -7.71 -10.16 14.30
N LYS A 286 -9.02 -10.16 14.47
CA LYS A 286 -9.75 -9.10 15.20
C LYS A 286 -9.30 -8.98 16.66
N ALA A 287 -9.11 -10.10 17.33
CA ALA A 287 -8.76 -10.12 18.75
C ALA A 287 -7.32 -9.67 19.03
N GLU A 288 -6.35 -10.14 18.23
CA GLU A 288 -4.93 -10.01 18.56
C GLU A 288 -4.18 -9.00 17.69
N TYR A 289 -4.62 -8.79 16.43
CA TYR A 289 -3.86 -8.03 15.45
C TYR A 289 -4.49 -6.69 15.04
N ALA A 290 -5.79 -6.51 15.24
CA ALA A 290 -6.49 -5.28 14.87
C ALA A 290 -5.86 -4.00 15.46
N LYS A 291 -5.38 -4.07 16.70
CA LYS A 291 -4.79 -2.92 17.43
C LYS A 291 -3.33 -2.63 17.06
N LYS A 292 -2.69 -3.48 16.24
CA LYS A 292 -1.27 -3.31 15.90
C LYS A 292 -1.01 -2.25 14.83
N GLY A 293 -2.06 -1.76 14.16
CA GLY A 293 -1.94 -0.68 13.17
C GLY A 293 -1.11 -1.06 11.94
N LYS A 294 -1.03 -2.36 11.62
CA LYS A 294 -0.31 -2.91 10.47
C LYS A 294 -1.27 -3.59 9.51
N PRO A 295 -1.01 -3.56 8.19
CA PRO A 295 -1.74 -4.40 7.24
C PRO A 295 -1.66 -5.88 7.64
N VAL A 296 -2.78 -6.58 7.52
CA VAL A 296 -2.84 -8.03 7.76
C VAL A 296 -3.12 -8.73 6.44
N ILE A 297 -2.18 -9.54 5.99
CA ILE A 297 -2.20 -10.22 4.69
C ILE A 297 -2.34 -11.72 4.93
N PHE A 298 -3.26 -12.37 4.23
CA PHE A 298 -3.54 -13.80 4.37
C PHE A 298 -3.35 -14.48 3.03
N CYS A 299 -2.47 -15.48 2.98
CA CYS A 299 -2.10 -16.23 1.78
C CYS A 299 -2.37 -17.72 1.94
N GLY A 300 -2.62 -18.38 0.83
CA GLY A 300 -2.63 -19.84 0.77
C GLY A 300 -3.61 -20.43 -0.23
N ASP A 301 -3.61 -21.75 -0.26
CA ASP A 301 -4.60 -22.57 -0.96
C ASP A 301 -5.89 -22.62 -0.13
N MET A 302 -6.93 -22.02 -0.66
CA MET A 302 -8.23 -21.96 -0.01
C MET A 302 -9.18 -23.09 -0.41
N ASN A 303 -8.78 -23.92 -1.38
CA ASN A 303 -9.60 -25.00 -1.94
C ASN A 303 -11.03 -24.55 -2.35
N THR A 304 -11.20 -23.27 -2.65
CA THR A 304 -12.49 -22.63 -2.91
C THR A 304 -12.41 -21.73 -4.13
N ARG A 305 -13.39 -21.79 -5.02
CA ARG A 305 -13.39 -21.04 -6.28
C ARG A 305 -13.92 -19.61 -6.10
N PRO A 306 -13.56 -18.64 -7.02
CA PRO A 306 -13.95 -17.23 -6.87
C PRO A 306 -15.46 -16.98 -6.80
N TYR A 307 -16.26 -17.83 -7.44
CA TYR A 307 -17.73 -17.72 -7.48
C TYR A 307 -18.44 -18.42 -6.31
N ALA A 308 -17.73 -19.15 -5.46
CA ALA A 308 -18.31 -19.84 -4.32
C ALA A 308 -18.89 -18.86 -3.30
N VAL A 309 -20.05 -19.21 -2.73
CA VAL A 309 -20.76 -18.36 -1.76
C VAL A 309 -19.90 -18.12 -0.52
N GLU A 310 -19.17 -19.13 -0.08
CA GLU A 310 -18.26 -19.09 1.07
C GLU A 310 -17.20 -18.02 0.88
N LEU A 311 -16.58 -17.95 -0.32
CA LEU A 311 -15.58 -16.95 -0.64
C LEU A 311 -16.18 -15.54 -0.73
N LYS A 312 -17.37 -15.40 -1.31
CA LYS A 312 -18.11 -14.12 -1.33
C LYS A 312 -18.38 -13.61 0.08
N ASN A 313 -18.80 -14.47 0.98
CA ASN A 313 -19.02 -14.10 2.38
C ASN A 313 -17.71 -13.69 3.07
N PHE A 314 -16.64 -14.42 2.83
CA PHE A 314 -15.31 -14.08 3.37
C PHE A 314 -14.79 -12.72 2.86
N THR A 315 -15.05 -12.41 1.60
CA THR A 315 -14.63 -11.13 1.00
C THR A 315 -15.41 -9.91 1.51
N SER A 316 -16.42 -10.09 2.34
CA SER A 316 -17.02 -8.96 3.09
C SER A 316 -16.01 -8.28 4.02
N GLU A 317 -15.14 -9.07 4.66
CA GLU A 317 -14.13 -8.61 5.61
C GLU A 317 -12.70 -8.60 5.03
N TRP A 318 -12.48 -9.30 3.91
CA TRP A 318 -11.18 -9.45 3.28
C TRP A 318 -11.22 -8.98 1.82
N ARG A 319 -10.23 -8.24 1.39
CA ARG A 319 -10.06 -7.82 -0.01
C ARG A 319 -9.11 -8.79 -0.72
N VAL A 320 -9.50 -9.31 -1.86
CA VAL A 320 -8.61 -10.11 -2.72
C VAL A 320 -7.58 -9.18 -3.36
N LEU A 321 -6.31 -9.53 -3.24
CA LEU A 321 -5.19 -8.82 -3.86
C LEU A 321 -4.65 -9.56 -5.10
N SER A 322 -4.75 -10.90 -5.10
CA SER A 322 -4.30 -11.75 -6.21
C SER A 322 -5.29 -11.76 -7.36
N ARG A 323 -4.84 -12.24 -8.53
CA ARG A 323 -5.72 -12.49 -9.67
C ARG A 323 -6.68 -13.66 -9.39
N THR A 324 -7.89 -13.56 -9.94
CA THR A 324 -8.92 -14.60 -9.83
C THR A 324 -9.44 -15.07 -11.19
N ASP A 325 -8.90 -14.52 -12.26
CA ASP A 325 -9.24 -14.76 -13.65
C ASP A 325 -8.30 -15.75 -14.36
N GLN A 326 -7.41 -16.40 -13.61
CA GLN A 326 -6.45 -17.39 -14.09
C GLN A 326 -6.44 -18.62 -13.17
N SER A 327 -6.17 -19.79 -13.76
CA SER A 327 -5.96 -21.02 -12.99
C SER A 327 -4.68 -20.93 -12.17
N THR A 328 -4.78 -21.26 -10.89
CA THR A 328 -3.65 -21.44 -9.98
C THR A 328 -3.30 -22.91 -9.76
N PHE A 329 -4.17 -23.81 -10.20
CA PHE A 329 -3.97 -25.26 -10.18
C PHE A 329 -3.89 -25.79 -11.60
N TYR A 330 -2.90 -26.67 -11.88
CA TYR A 330 -2.71 -27.31 -13.15
C TYR A 330 -3.44 -28.67 -13.18
N ASN A 331 -4.42 -28.79 -14.07
CA ASN A 331 -5.08 -30.07 -14.35
C ASN A 331 -4.84 -30.44 -15.81
N PRO A 332 -3.95 -31.40 -16.10
CA PRO A 332 -3.64 -31.80 -17.48
C PRO A 332 -4.85 -32.40 -18.22
N ASP A 333 -5.82 -33.02 -17.50
CA ASP A 333 -7.02 -33.59 -18.07
C ASP A 333 -8.08 -32.53 -18.44
N GLN A 334 -7.97 -31.34 -17.90
CA GLN A 334 -8.90 -30.20 -18.11
C GLN A 334 -8.14 -28.88 -18.21
N PRO A 335 -7.28 -28.69 -19.20
CA PRO A 335 -6.38 -27.52 -19.26
C PRO A 335 -7.13 -26.19 -19.41
N ASP A 336 -8.34 -26.22 -19.98
CA ASP A 336 -9.18 -25.02 -20.21
C ASP A 336 -10.08 -24.68 -19.00
N ASN A 337 -10.11 -25.54 -17.97
CA ASN A 337 -10.94 -25.30 -16.81
C ASN A 337 -10.25 -24.32 -15.85
N LEU A 338 -10.90 -23.17 -15.63
CA LEU A 338 -10.42 -22.18 -14.67
C LEU A 338 -10.52 -22.71 -13.25
N ILE A 339 -9.37 -23.09 -12.67
CA ILE A 339 -9.25 -23.56 -11.28
C ILE A 339 -8.37 -22.57 -10.50
N CYS A 340 -8.99 -21.49 -10.03
CA CYS A 340 -8.36 -20.53 -9.13
C CYS A 340 -8.75 -20.89 -7.69
N ILE A 341 -7.80 -21.35 -6.90
CA ILE A 341 -8.02 -21.78 -5.50
C ILE A 341 -6.96 -21.25 -4.54
N ASP A 342 -5.87 -20.67 -5.05
CA ASP A 342 -4.85 -19.99 -4.29
C ASP A 342 -5.09 -18.48 -4.28
N TYR A 343 -4.96 -17.85 -3.12
CA TYR A 343 -5.26 -16.43 -2.95
C TYR A 343 -4.28 -15.71 -2.05
N ILE A 344 -4.25 -14.40 -2.24
CA ILE A 344 -3.63 -13.43 -1.34
C ILE A 344 -4.70 -12.40 -1.00
N PHE A 345 -5.02 -12.24 0.29
CA PHE A 345 -6.03 -11.33 0.80
C PHE A 345 -5.43 -10.28 1.71
N LEU A 346 -6.10 -9.15 1.81
CA LEU A 346 -5.87 -8.11 2.81
C LEU A 346 -7.10 -7.97 3.71
N TRP A 347 -6.90 -7.96 5.02
CA TRP A 347 -7.98 -7.67 5.96
C TRP A 347 -8.42 -6.20 5.88
N LYS A 348 -9.72 -5.97 5.69
CA LYS A 348 -10.31 -4.63 5.51
C LYS A 348 -10.37 -3.79 6.79
N GLY A 349 -10.26 -4.42 7.97
CA GLY A 349 -10.30 -3.74 9.25
C GLY A 349 -8.98 -3.12 9.70
N GLY A 350 -7.92 -3.23 8.90
CA GLY A 350 -6.59 -2.67 9.16
C GLY A 350 -6.17 -1.65 8.10
N PRO A 351 -4.92 -1.14 8.18
CA PRO A 351 -4.33 -0.29 7.16
C PRO A 351 -4.33 -0.96 5.77
N ASP A 352 -4.54 -0.15 4.74
CA ASP A 352 -4.52 -0.61 3.35
C ASP A 352 -3.08 -0.73 2.80
N VAL A 353 -2.94 -1.44 1.70
CA VAL A 353 -1.70 -1.54 0.91
C VAL A 353 -1.97 -1.13 -0.53
N ASN A 354 -0.98 -0.53 -1.19
CA ASN A 354 -1.06 -0.26 -2.62
C ASN A 354 -0.47 -1.44 -3.38
N VAL A 355 -1.31 -2.14 -4.16
CA VAL A 355 -0.88 -3.24 -5.04
C VAL A 355 -0.40 -2.66 -6.35
N THR A 356 0.88 -2.88 -6.68
CA THR A 356 1.50 -2.37 -7.91
C THR A 356 1.59 -3.44 -9.00
N LYS A 357 1.58 -4.72 -8.63
CA LYS A 357 1.57 -5.86 -9.54
C LYS A 357 0.89 -7.06 -8.88
N THR A 358 0.21 -7.88 -9.67
CA THR A 358 -0.31 -9.19 -9.28
C THR A 358 -0.18 -10.16 -10.43
N GLU A 359 0.23 -11.40 -10.15
CA GLU A 359 0.50 -12.40 -11.19
C GLU A 359 0.24 -13.82 -10.71
N VAL A 360 -0.18 -14.67 -11.67
CA VAL A 360 -0.13 -16.13 -11.58
C VAL A 360 1.02 -16.59 -12.49
N CYS A 361 2.08 -17.14 -11.91
CA CYS A 361 3.29 -17.50 -12.63
C CYS A 361 3.17 -18.88 -13.27
N LYS A 362 2.87 -18.92 -14.58
CA LYS A 362 2.75 -20.17 -15.34
C LYS A 362 4.04 -20.62 -16.02
N SER A 363 5.08 -19.79 -15.98
CA SER A 363 6.39 -20.12 -16.57
C SER A 363 7.51 -19.43 -15.80
N VAL A 364 8.63 -20.10 -15.67
CA VAL A 364 9.90 -19.63 -15.15
C VAL A 364 11.04 -20.13 -16.04
N ASN A 365 12.22 -19.54 -15.94
CA ASN A 365 13.36 -19.98 -16.75
C ASN A 365 14.15 -21.11 -16.11
N CYS A 366 14.09 -21.25 -14.78
CA CYS A 366 14.90 -22.24 -14.04
C CYS A 366 14.42 -23.69 -14.22
N CYS A 367 13.13 -23.91 -14.60
CA CYS A 367 12.57 -25.26 -14.80
C CYS A 367 11.22 -25.21 -15.55
N ASN A 368 10.71 -26.37 -15.95
CA ASN A 368 9.29 -26.48 -16.23
C ASN A 368 8.53 -26.39 -14.89
N ILE A 369 7.64 -25.41 -14.75
CA ILE A 369 7.01 -25.09 -13.47
C ILE A 369 6.11 -26.23 -12.96
N THR A 370 5.54 -27.02 -13.86
CA THR A 370 4.72 -28.19 -13.49
C THR A 370 5.55 -29.36 -12.96
N ASP A 371 6.87 -29.35 -13.15
CA ASP A 371 7.77 -30.32 -12.50
C ASP A 371 8.04 -29.95 -11.03
N ALA A 372 7.81 -28.69 -10.68
CA ALA A 372 7.98 -28.23 -9.30
C ALA A 372 6.71 -28.46 -8.45
N SER A 373 5.52 -28.18 -9.02
CA SER A 373 4.23 -28.37 -8.35
C SER A 373 3.10 -28.47 -9.37
N ASP A 374 1.97 -29.06 -8.99
CA ASP A 374 0.68 -29.00 -9.68
C ASP A 374 -0.06 -27.68 -9.46
N HIS A 375 0.46 -26.82 -8.59
CA HIS A 375 -0.01 -25.43 -8.47
C HIS A 375 0.98 -24.46 -9.10
N PHE A 376 0.45 -23.34 -9.58
CA PHE A 376 1.26 -22.20 -10.02
C PHE A 376 1.44 -21.21 -8.87
N PRO A 377 2.67 -20.74 -8.61
CA PRO A 377 2.88 -19.70 -7.61
C PRO A 377 2.16 -18.42 -8.02
N ILE A 378 1.55 -17.76 -7.05
CA ILE A 378 0.95 -16.44 -7.22
C ILE A 378 1.71 -15.43 -6.38
N TYR A 379 1.81 -14.19 -6.83
CA TYR A 379 2.39 -13.13 -6.03
C TYR A 379 1.70 -11.78 -6.23
N VAL A 380 1.91 -10.93 -5.25
CA VAL A 380 1.57 -9.50 -5.31
C VAL A 380 2.77 -8.67 -4.93
N ASP A 381 2.99 -7.58 -5.66
CA ASP A 381 3.90 -6.51 -5.26
C ASP A 381 3.08 -5.45 -4.53
N VAL A 382 3.38 -5.26 -3.27
CA VAL A 382 2.69 -4.30 -2.41
C VAL A 382 3.64 -3.20 -1.94
N THR A 383 3.13 -1.98 -1.90
CA THR A 383 3.76 -0.89 -1.16
C THR A 383 3.05 -0.76 0.18
N VAL A 384 3.80 -0.93 1.25
CA VAL A 384 3.29 -0.83 2.62
C VAL A 384 3.66 0.54 3.18
N GLY A 385 2.66 1.26 3.65
CA GLY A 385 2.76 2.57 4.26
C GLY A 385 1.36 3.01 4.69
N ASN A 386 1.26 3.99 5.56
CA ASN A 386 -0.04 4.55 5.89
C ASN A 386 -0.57 5.34 4.68
N SER A 387 -1.63 4.85 4.04
CA SER A 387 -2.13 5.43 2.78
C SER A 387 -2.87 6.75 2.95
N SER A 388 -3.27 7.12 4.17
CA SER A 388 -4.09 8.31 4.42
C SER A 388 -3.26 9.53 4.80
N LEU A 389 -3.63 10.70 4.26
CA LEU A 389 -3.20 11.97 4.85
C LEU A 389 -3.95 12.17 6.18
N PRO A 390 -3.29 12.72 7.21
CA PRO A 390 -3.95 13.06 8.46
C PRO A 390 -5.02 14.14 8.21
N LEU A 391 -6.02 14.19 9.07
CA LEU A 391 -7.06 15.20 9.02
C LEU A 391 -6.43 16.61 9.13
N LEU A 392 -7.11 17.60 8.54
CA LEU A 392 -6.73 19.00 8.67
C LEU A 392 -6.79 19.43 10.13
N GLU A 393 -5.73 20.09 10.58
CA GLU A 393 -5.74 20.76 11.89
C GLU A 393 -6.41 22.12 11.82
N GLU A 394 -6.19 22.85 10.72
CA GLU A 394 -6.73 24.19 10.50
C GLU A 394 -7.03 24.45 9.03
N ASP A 395 -8.07 25.21 8.79
CA ASP A 395 -8.43 25.78 7.50
C ASP A 395 -8.55 27.29 7.69
N VAL A 396 -7.51 28.03 7.33
CA VAL A 396 -7.37 29.44 7.62
C VAL A 396 -7.51 30.26 6.33
N SER A 397 -8.43 31.21 6.31
CA SER A 397 -8.54 32.18 5.22
C SER A 397 -7.31 33.11 5.19
N LEU A 398 -6.72 33.27 4.00
CA LEU A 398 -5.62 34.22 3.77
C LEU A 398 -6.08 35.71 3.87
N GLY A 399 -7.37 35.94 4.02
CA GLY A 399 -7.95 37.28 4.03
C GLY A 399 -8.13 37.86 2.62
N SER A 400 -8.94 38.90 2.52
CA SER A 400 -9.06 39.72 1.30
C SER A 400 -8.09 40.89 1.37
N TYR A 401 -7.35 41.13 0.29
CA TYR A 401 -6.43 42.24 0.20
C TYR A 401 -7.06 43.32 -0.70
N ASN A 402 -7.24 44.53 -0.17
CA ASN A 402 -7.55 45.72 -0.97
C ASN A 402 -6.24 46.41 -1.34
N VAL A 403 -5.96 46.50 -2.62
CA VAL A 403 -4.85 47.30 -3.14
C VAL A 403 -5.42 48.64 -3.54
N VAL A 404 -5.02 49.71 -2.85
CA VAL A 404 -5.32 51.09 -3.25
C VAL A 404 -4.23 51.52 -4.23
N ALA A 405 -4.62 51.75 -5.49
CA ALA A 405 -3.69 52.30 -6.46
C ALA A 405 -3.56 53.83 -6.16
N GLU A 406 -2.41 54.24 -5.60
CA GLU A 406 -2.06 55.65 -5.57
C GLU A 406 -1.72 56.12 -6.98
N ASN A 407 -2.35 57.24 -7.40
CA ASN A 407 -2.06 57.89 -8.68
C ASN A 407 -0.58 58.26 -8.77
N TYR A 408 0.17 57.61 -9.69
CA TYR A 408 1.35 58.24 -10.25
C TYR A 408 0.93 59.13 -11.39
N GLN A 409 1.06 60.48 -11.15
CA GLN A 409 1.05 61.46 -12.22
C GLN A 409 2.33 61.33 -13.04
#